data_6b35f9aa9328042b27d5a29505ed0b5e
#
_entry.id   6b35f9aa9328042b27d5a29505ed0b5e
#
_cell.length_a   1.000
_cell.length_b   1.000
_cell.length_c   1.000
_cell.angle_alpha   90.00
_cell.angle_beta   90.00
_cell.angle_gamma   90.00
#
_symmetry.space_group_name_H-M   'P 1'
#
loop_
_entity.id
_entity.type
_entity.pdbx_description
1 polymer ?
#
loop_
_entity_poly.entity_id
_entity_poly.type
_entity_poly.pdbx_seq_one_letter_code
_entity_poly.pdbx_strand_id
1 'polypeptide(L)'
;MKLIRLITKLIIINFVLLAITNGQVLTERPPSKKQNVSSGNPDSTTVINQEPKRSDQPFLGTDVPIFNPGTEVFSWDGQNWNINNNRLMRARFEKYLNTPADESEGDKEYREVLKNIIDSLSPHKRGKNHLQNAIALLPRASNYRIDSNLCDSLSQAILGVYYGQKNSVALAEQNSALNKERKLLNWNVEVATSESLIDKARRRNSNNENSNKQQNQGKTVSNTGRVAGYIQRLAEIEALRIANKTKIGISEVQAKIEFQALILQFAVQRRWEHVIISTRIYRRLFRDGDGVIEIKKDSDADKMLAKGLGLTPTVTSLDMFASEVIREVDEAVVAFEFLTDRNELETASKRLSEAFFIGEYLPRIRTLDRQKKLKVQSFVRNADALLSAMDVRDYKTANEIIDKLRLQAVDFNYSKAKAGIEFYTNMSNTSIAQAKIAAQKGNTDEYKKQMQMAIESWPLNPQIKEQNDLFASIADVQVTTLNELDTLLSQGNKREIMK
;
A
#
# COMPACT_ATOMS: atom_id res chain seq x y z
N MET A 1 31.62 20.39 7.21
CA MET A 1 30.21 20.20 6.78
C MET A 1 30.01 19.20 5.62
N LYS A 2 30.81 19.22 4.55
CA LYS A 2 30.66 18.26 3.43
C LYS A 2 30.94 16.79 3.82
N LEU A 3 31.91 16.53 4.69
CA LEU A 3 32.30 15.20 5.16
C LEU A 3 31.19 14.55 6.03
N ILE A 4 30.53 15.31 6.89
CA ILE A 4 29.44 14.84 7.75
C ILE A 4 28.24 14.47 6.90
N ARG A 5 27.92 15.22 5.85
CA ARG A 5 26.83 14.86 4.89
C ARG A 5 27.12 13.61 4.07
N LEU A 6 28.41 13.31 3.81
CA LEU A 6 28.81 12.09 3.10
C LEU A 6 28.68 10.85 4.00
N ILE A 7 29.10 10.97 5.26
CA ILE A 7 29.00 9.90 6.26
C ILE A 7 27.53 9.59 6.58
N THR A 8 26.67 10.60 6.71
CA THR A 8 25.23 10.40 6.93
C THR A 8 24.57 9.70 5.75
N LYS A 9 24.94 10.04 4.51
CA LYS A 9 24.45 9.36 3.32
C LYS A 9 24.90 7.89 3.23
N LEU A 10 26.14 7.59 3.61
CA LEU A 10 26.68 6.22 3.60
C LEU A 10 26.01 5.33 4.67
N ILE A 11 25.72 5.87 5.84
CA ILE A 11 25.02 5.17 6.93
C ILE A 11 23.58 4.87 6.54
N ILE A 12 22.87 5.83 5.91
CA ILE A 12 21.49 5.64 5.44
C ILE A 12 21.39 4.54 4.35
N ILE A 13 22.35 4.48 3.43
CA ILE A 13 22.40 3.48 2.37
C ILE A 13 22.62 2.07 2.95
N ASN A 14 23.52 1.91 3.94
CA ASN A 14 23.75 0.62 4.58
C ASN A 14 22.57 0.16 5.45
N PHE A 15 21.83 1.07 6.07
CA PHE A 15 20.69 0.72 6.93
C PHE A 15 19.45 0.29 6.12
N VAL A 16 19.23 0.90 4.97
CA VAL A 16 18.16 0.48 4.03
C VAL A 16 18.44 -0.92 3.47
N LEU A 17 19.72 -1.28 3.24
CA LEU A 17 20.10 -2.63 2.82
C LEU A 17 19.92 -3.68 3.95
N LEU A 18 20.17 -3.34 5.22
CA LEU A 18 19.98 -4.27 6.35
C LEU A 18 18.50 -4.51 6.70
N ALA A 19 17.64 -3.50 6.54
CA ALA A 19 16.20 -3.65 6.74
C ALA A 19 15.53 -4.55 5.67
N ILE A 20 16.11 -4.61 4.48
CA ILE A 20 15.63 -5.48 3.38
C ILE A 20 16.06 -6.94 3.57
N THR A 21 17.16 -7.21 4.31
CA THR A 21 17.67 -8.57 4.49
C THR A 21 17.03 -9.36 5.63
N ASN A 22 16.30 -8.72 6.54
CA ASN A 22 15.59 -9.39 7.65
C ASN A 22 14.06 -9.52 7.46
N GLY A 23 13.52 -9.06 6.34
CA GLY A 23 12.14 -9.29 5.94
C GLY A 23 12.04 -10.53 5.07
N GLN A 24 11.38 -11.55 5.54
CA GLN A 24 10.95 -12.81 4.94
C GLN A 24 11.25 -12.97 3.44
N VAL A 25 12.00 -14.02 3.12
CA VAL A 25 12.19 -14.57 1.77
C VAL A 25 10.81 -14.86 1.15
N LEU A 26 10.26 -13.90 0.44
CA LEU A 26 9.32 -14.18 -0.61
C LEU A 26 10.15 -14.69 -1.78
N THR A 27 9.97 -15.96 -2.12
CA THR A 27 10.56 -16.60 -3.29
C THR A 27 10.23 -15.77 -4.52
N GLU A 28 11.15 -14.89 -4.90
CA GLU A 28 11.12 -14.23 -6.21
C GLU A 28 11.37 -15.31 -7.27
N ARG A 29 10.38 -15.48 -8.15
CA ARG A 29 10.63 -16.15 -9.43
C ARG A 29 11.72 -15.37 -10.15
N PRO A 30 12.75 -16.05 -10.70
CA PRO A 30 13.79 -15.36 -11.45
C PRO A 30 13.16 -14.59 -12.63
N PRO A 31 13.61 -13.37 -12.91
CA PRO A 31 13.11 -12.60 -14.05
C PRO A 31 13.37 -13.38 -15.33
N SER A 32 12.32 -13.63 -16.09
CA SER A 32 12.44 -14.17 -17.44
C SER A 32 13.34 -13.26 -18.25
N LYS A 33 14.40 -13.84 -18.84
CA LYS A 33 15.34 -13.16 -19.72
C LYS A 33 14.53 -12.40 -20.79
N LYS A 34 14.70 -11.07 -20.84
CA LYS A 34 14.28 -10.27 -21.96
C LYS A 34 15.05 -10.76 -23.19
N GLN A 35 14.38 -11.45 -24.08
CA GLN A 35 14.89 -11.66 -25.43
C GLN A 35 14.88 -10.33 -26.14
N ASN A 36 16.07 -9.85 -26.51
CA ASN A 36 16.22 -8.77 -27.48
C ASN A 36 15.67 -9.27 -28.82
N VAL A 37 14.49 -8.82 -29.18
CA VAL A 37 13.98 -8.95 -30.55
C VAL A 37 14.45 -7.72 -31.32
N SER A 38 15.31 -7.97 -32.28
CA SER A 38 15.85 -6.99 -33.20
C SER A 38 14.73 -6.37 -34.06
N SER A 39 14.94 -5.10 -34.37
CA SER A 39 14.20 -4.28 -35.33
C SER A 39 13.73 -5.01 -36.57
N GLY A 40 12.42 -5.05 -36.79
CA GLY A 40 11.81 -5.49 -38.04
C GLY A 40 10.39 -4.95 -38.17
N ASN A 41 10.22 -4.06 -39.12
CA ASN A 41 8.99 -3.56 -39.76
C ASN A 41 7.84 -2.97 -38.91
N PRO A 42 7.42 -1.72 -39.20
CA PRO A 42 6.39 -0.99 -38.44
C PRO A 42 4.94 -1.27 -38.86
N ASP A 43 4.60 -2.41 -39.48
CA ASP A 43 3.24 -2.67 -40.00
C ASP A 43 2.59 -4.00 -39.54
N SER A 44 3.02 -4.55 -38.41
CA SER A 44 2.20 -5.53 -37.75
C SER A 44 1.73 -4.96 -36.40
N THR A 45 0.57 -4.35 -36.40
CA THR A 45 -0.23 -4.14 -35.22
C THR A 45 -0.51 -5.50 -34.59
N THR A 46 0.40 -5.96 -33.76
CA THR A 46 0.12 -6.97 -32.75
C THR A 46 -0.98 -6.37 -31.90
N VAL A 47 -2.19 -6.83 -32.10
CA VAL A 47 -3.28 -6.69 -31.16
C VAL A 47 -2.81 -7.40 -29.89
N ILE A 48 -2.06 -6.66 -29.06
CA ILE A 48 -1.87 -7.04 -27.67
C ILE A 48 -3.27 -7.13 -27.12
N ASN A 49 -3.64 -8.31 -26.62
CA ASN A 49 -4.85 -8.53 -25.83
C ASN A 49 -4.85 -7.51 -24.68
N GLN A 50 -5.27 -6.29 -24.97
CA GLN A 50 -5.77 -5.41 -23.95
C GLN A 50 -7.09 -6.05 -23.54
N GLU A 51 -7.10 -6.65 -22.35
CA GLU A 51 -8.37 -6.98 -21.70
C GLU A 51 -9.26 -5.74 -21.86
N PRO A 52 -10.45 -5.84 -22.42
CA PRO A 52 -11.33 -4.70 -22.66
C PRO A 52 -11.52 -4.01 -21.31
N LYS A 53 -11.16 -2.73 -21.25
CA LYS A 53 -11.36 -1.94 -20.04
C LYS A 53 -12.86 -1.91 -19.80
N ARG A 54 -13.31 -2.53 -18.72
CA ARG A 54 -14.74 -2.54 -18.34
C ARG A 54 -15.34 -1.12 -18.27
N SER A 55 -14.49 -0.11 -18.05
CA SER A 55 -14.86 1.31 -18.11
C SER A 55 -15.34 1.78 -19.48
N ASP A 56 -15.01 1.08 -20.56
CA ASP A 56 -15.38 1.46 -21.93
C ASP A 56 -16.73 0.87 -22.36
N GLN A 57 -17.40 0.13 -21.47
CA GLN A 57 -18.72 -0.42 -21.75
C GLN A 57 -19.81 0.63 -21.53
N PRO A 58 -20.51 1.07 -22.59
CA PRO A 58 -21.46 2.18 -22.50
C PRO A 58 -22.75 1.85 -21.75
N PHE A 59 -22.95 0.57 -21.34
CA PHE A 59 -24.23 0.10 -20.82
C PHE A 59 -24.35 0.15 -19.32
N LEU A 60 -23.23 -0.03 -18.59
CA LEU A 60 -23.24 -0.17 -17.14
C LEU A 60 -22.68 1.05 -16.41
N GLY A 61 -22.12 2.01 -17.14
CA GLY A 61 -21.50 3.20 -16.54
C GLY A 61 -20.28 2.87 -15.68
N THR A 62 -19.74 3.88 -15.06
CA THR A 62 -18.58 3.78 -14.14
C THR A 62 -18.95 3.31 -12.73
N ASP A 63 -20.23 2.98 -12.49
CA ASP A 63 -20.81 2.82 -11.15
C ASP A 63 -20.84 1.37 -10.65
N VAL A 64 -20.32 0.42 -11.41
CA VAL A 64 -20.20 -0.98 -10.97
C VAL A 64 -18.94 -1.17 -10.12
N PRO A 65 -18.96 -2.13 -9.19
CA PRO A 65 -18.09 -2.11 -7.99
C PRO A 65 -16.65 -1.77 -8.27
N ILE A 66 -16.22 -0.90 -7.54
CA ILE A 66 -15.08 -0.02 -7.36
C ILE A 66 -13.71 -0.57 -7.70
N PHE A 67 -13.50 -1.85 -7.69
CA PHE A 67 -12.22 -2.42 -8.07
C PHE A 67 -12.17 -2.70 -9.58
N ASN A 68 -12.29 -1.64 -10.37
CA ASN A 68 -12.15 -1.73 -11.81
C ASN A 68 -10.72 -2.14 -12.16
N PRO A 69 -10.48 -3.26 -12.87
CA PRO A 69 -9.14 -3.76 -13.16
C PRO A 69 -8.29 -2.86 -14.06
N GLY A 70 -8.65 -1.65 -14.32
CA GLY A 70 -7.85 -0.69 -15.09
C GLY A 70 -7.46 0.56 -14.32
N THR A 71 -7.96 0.77 -13.12
CA THR A 71 -7.66 1.98 -12.34
C THR A 71 -6.61 1.72 -11.29
N GLU A 72 -5.52 2.48 -11.33
CA GLU A 72 -4.50 2.48 -10.27
C GLU A 72 -4.83 3.44 -9.14
N VAL A 73 -5.86 4.27 -9.31
CA VAL A 73 -6.26 5.30 -8.36
C VAL A 73 -7.70 5.06 -7.93
N PHE A 74 -7.89 5.07 -6.64
CA PHE A 74 -9.17 4.95 -5.98
C PHE A 74 -9.45 6.29 -5.26
N SER A 75 -10.60 6.90 -5.51
CA SER A 75 -11.01 8.13 -4.85
C SER A 75 -12.02 7.82 -3.75
N TRP A 76 -11.74 8.28 -2.53
CA TRP A 76 -12.62 8.15 -1.39
C TRP A 76 -12.56 9.42 -0.54
N ASP A 77 -13.71 9.93 -0.19
CA ASP A 77 -13.87 11.17 0.60
C ASP A 77 -13.02 12.34 0.08
N GLY A 78 -13.00 12.51 -1.25
CA GLY A 78 -12.21 13.56 -1.91
C GLY A 78 -10.69 13.30 -1.95
N GLN A 79 -10.22 12.18 -1.41
CA GLN A 79 -8.82 11.79 -1.42
C GLN A 79 -8.54 10.66 -2.41
N ASN A 80 -7.40 10.74 -3.09
CA ASN A 80 -6.99 9.76 -4.07
C ASN A 80 -5.99 8.78 -3.47
N TRP A 81 -6.34 7.49 -3.50
CA TRP A 81 -5.51 6.39 -3.01
C TRP A 81 -4.89 5.63 -4.18
N ASN A 82 -3.61 5.37 -4.14
CA ASN A 82 -2.95 4.56 -5.15
C ASN A 82 -3.11 3.07 -4.85
N ILE A 83 -3.58 2.31 -5.84
CA ILE A 83 -3.78 0.86 -5.77
C ILE A 83 -2.76 0.19 -6.69
N ASN A 84 -1.66 -0.31 -6.13
CA ASN A 84 -0.62 -0.97 -6.91
C ASN A 84 -1.07 -2.27 -7.59
N ASN A 85 -2.10 -2.94 -7.07
CA ASN A 85 -2.63 -4.17 -7.64
C ASN A 85 -4.13 -4.33 -7.36
N ASN A 86 -4.94 -3.78 -8.25
CA ASN A 86 -6.40 -3.80 -8.13
C ASN A 86 -6.99 -5.23 -8.14
N ARG A 87 -6.44 -6.14 -8.95
CA ARG A 87 -6.88 -7.55 -8.97
C ARG A 87 -6.69 -8.23 -7.61
N LEU A 88 -5.55 -7.98 -6.97
CA LEU A 88 -5.26 -8.54 -5.65
C LEU A 88 -6.22 -7.98 -4.59
N MET A 89 -6.48 -6.69 -4.60
CA MET A 89 -7.41 -6.06 -3.66
C MET A 89 -8.84 -6.57 -3.86
N ARG A 90 -9.28 -6.74 -5.10
CA ARG A 90 -10.57 -7.36 -5.42
C ARG A 90 -10.67 -8.78 -4.88
N ALA A 91 -9.66 -9.61 -5.14
CA ALA A 91 -9.64 -11.00 -4.64
C ALA A 91 -9.66 -11.04 -3.09
N ARG A 92 -8.96 -10.11 -2.42
CA ARG A 92 -9.00 -9.97 -0.96
C ARG A 92 -10.38 -9.56 -0.47
N PHE A 93 -11.04 -8.63 -1.15
CA PHE A 93 -12.39 -8.21 -0.81
C PHE A 93 -13.40 -9.35 -0.98
N GLU A 94 -13.37 -10.08 -2.10
CA GLU A 94 -14.22 -11.25 -2.33
C GLU A 94 -14.00 -12.33 -1.27
N LYS A 95 -12.73 -12.58 -0.89
CA LYS A 95 -12.39 -13.47 0.22
C LYS A 95 -12.96 -12.97 1.54
N TYR A 96 -12.84 -11.67 1.82
CA TYR A 96 -13.38 -11.05 3.03
C TYR A 96 -14.90 -11.21 3.12
N LEU A 97 -15.65 -11.05 2.02
CA LEU A 97 -17.10 -11.23 2.00
C LEU A 97 -17.50 -12.65 2.42
N ASN A 98 -16.67 -13.65 2.14
CA ASN A 98 -16.90 -15.06 2.54
C ASN A 98 -16.44 -15.38 3.96
N THR A 99 -15.54 -14.58 4.52
CA THR A 99 -14.93 -14.85 5.82
C THR A 99 -15.93 -14.57 6.95
N PRO A 100 -16.08 -15.43 7.95
CA PRO A 100 -16.89 -15.13 9.13
C PRO A 100 -16.35 -13.91 9.87
N ALA A 101 -17.15 -13.35 10.77
CA ALA A 101 -16.70 -12.30 11.66
C ALA A 101 -15.61 -12.83 12.61
N ASP A 102 -14.61 -11.99 12.93
CA ASP A 102 -13.56 -12.31 13.88
C ASP A 102 -14.13 -12.16 15.32
N GLU A 103 -14.84 -13.17 15.79
CA GLU A 103 -15.51 -13.16 17.08
C GLU A 103 -14.94 -14.19 18.08
N SER A 104 -13.76 -14.77 17.75
CA SER A 104 -13.09 -15.64 18.71
C SER A 104 -12.79 -14.90 20.01
N GLU A 105 -12.74 -15.61 21.11
CA GLU A 105 -12.45 -15.01 22.42
C GLU A 105 -11.09 -14.29 22.41
N GLY A 106 -10.08 -14.88 21.78
CA GLY A 106 -8.78 -14.26 21.61
C GLY A 106 -8.83 -12.98 20.78
N ASP A 107 -9.68 -12.89 19.74
CA ASP A 107 -9.83 -11.68 18.94
C ASP A 107 -10.53 -10.57 19.74
N LYS A 108 -11.50 -10.92 20.59
CA LYS A 108 -12.17 -9.96 21.48
C LYS A 108 -11.20 -9.41 22.52
N GLU A 109 -10.45 -10.28 23.17
CA GLU A 109 -9.42 -9.89 24.13
C GLU A 109 -8.35 -9.01 23.51
N TYR A 110 -7.87 -9.34 22.30
CA TYR A 110 -6.90 -8.52 21.59
C TYR A 110 -7.42 -7.10 21.36
N ARG A 111 -8.64 -6.97 20.86
CA ARG A 111 -9.26 -5.65 20.64
C ARG A 111 -9.42 -4.86 21.94
N GLU A 112 -9.77 -5.54 23.02
CA GLU A 112 -9.86 -4.90 24.33
C GLU A 112 -8.49 -4.41 24.81
N VAL A 113 -7.44 -5.20 24.63
CA VAL A 113 -6.07 -4.80 24.96
C VAL A 113 -5.64 -3.59 24.13
N LEU A 114 -5.86 -3.59 22.81
CA LEU A 114 -5.54 -2.43 21.95
C LEU A 114 -6.32 -1.19 22.38
N LYS A 115 -7.61 -1.32 22.67
CA LYS A 115 -8.43 -0.22 23.16
C LYS A 115 -7.88 0.34 24.47
N ASN A 116 -7.50 -0.51 25.42
CA ASN A 116 -6.90 -0.09 26.69
C ASN A 116 -5.56 0.64 26.48
N ILE A 117 -4.75 0.23 25.50
CA ILE A 117 -3.52 0.93 25.11
C ILE A 117 -3.86 2.33 24.58
N ILE A 118 -4.78 2.44 23.62
CA ILE A 118 -5.20 3.71 23.00
C ILE A 118 -5.80 4.64 24.05
N ASP A 119 -6.65 4.13 24.92
CA ASP A 119 -7.27 4.88 26.03
C ASP A 119 -6.23 5.40 27.03
N SER A 120 -5.21 4.61 27.36
CA SER A 120 -4.09 5.03 28.22
C SER A 120 -3.23 6.11 27.56
N LEU A 121 -3.18 6.13 26.21
CA LEU A 121 -2.47 7.12 25.41
C LEU A 121 -3.33 8.32 25.01
N SER A 122 -4.57 8.40 25.50
CA SER A 122 -5.48 9.52 25.23
C SER A 122 -4.83 10.87 25.58
N PRO A 123 -5.07 11.94 24.81
CA PRO A 123 -4.52 13.28 25.03
C PRO A 123 -4.80 13.84 26.44
N HIS A 124 -5.90 13.42 27.06
CA HIS A 124 -6.30 13.85 28.39
C HIS A 124 -5.53 13.13 29.52
N LYS A 125 -4.93 11.96 29.25
CA LYS A 125 -4.20 11.12 30.22
C LYS A 125 -2.69 11.34 30.10
N ARG A 126 -2.17 12.45 30.61
CA ARG A 126 -0.74 12.85 30.42
C ARG A 126 0.23 12.29 31.49
N GLY A 127 -0.22 11.57 32.50
CA GLY A 127 0.63 11.04 33.56
C GLY A 127 1.62 9.97 33.08
N LYS A 128 2.82 9.90 33.73
CA LYS A 128 3.83 8.87 33.44
C LYS A 128 3.29 7.45 33.59
N ASN A 129 2.42 7.21 34.57
CA ASN A 129 1.81 5.90 34.83
C ASN A 129 0.99 5.41 33.62
N HIS A 130 0.31 6.32 32.92
CA HIS A 130 -0.49 5.94 31.74
C HIS A 130 0.38 5.48 30.57
N LEU A 131 1.55 6.11 30.36
CA LEU A 131 2.50 5.65 29.35
C LEU A 131 3.09 4.29 29.74
N GLN A 132 3.46 4.10 31.03
CA GLN A 132 3.98 2.83 31.50
C GLN A 132 2.95 1.71 31.36
N ASN A 133 1.68 1.97 31.70
CA ASN A 133 0.59 1.01 31.49
C ASN A 133 0.41 0.65 30.01
N ALA A 134 0.43 1.64 29.10
CA ALA A 134 0.34 1.38 27.68
C ALA A 134 1.50 0.50 27.19
N ILE A 135 2.75 0.82 27.58
CA ILE A 135 3.94 0.03 27.20
C ILE A 135 3.88 -1.39 27.80
N ALA A 136 3.40 -1.55 29.02
CA ALA A 136 3.27 -2.88 29.67
C ALA A 136 2.23 -3.78 28.98
N LEU A 137 1.24 -3.21 28.29
CA LEU A 137 0.23 -3.96 27.55
C LEU A 137 0.70 -4.40 26.15
N LEU A 138 1.74 -3.78 25.56
CA LEU A 138 2.23 -4.14 24.24
C LEU A 138 2.68 -5.62 24.13
N PRO A 139 3.49 -6.17 25.04
CA PRO A 139 3.85 -7.59 25.01
C PRO A 139 2.64 -8.53 25.11
N ARG A 140 1.59 -8.10 25.86
CA ARG A 140 0.34 -8.86 25.93
C ARG A 140 -0.38 -8.86 24.58
N ALA A 141 -0.45 -7.71 23.90
CA ALA A 141 -1.05 -7.59 22.58
C ALA A 141 -0.28 -8.42 21.52
N SER A 142 1.06 -8.47 21.60
CA SER A 142 1.89 -9.23 20.65
C SER A 142 1.70 -10.74 20.70
N ASN A 143 1.15 -11.28 21.81
CA ASN A 143 0.88 -12.72 21.95
C ASN A 143 -0.29 -13.20 21.06
N TYR A 144 -1.12 -12.29 20.58
CA TYR A 144 -2.25 -12.65 19.73
C TYR A 144 -1.83 -12.75 18.26
N ARG A 145 -2.24 -13.82 17.59
CA ARG A 145 -1.91 -14.07 16.18
C ARG A 145 -2.33 -12.92 15.26
N ILE A 146 -3.42 -12.24 15.56
CA ILE A 146 -3.96 -11.14 14.77
C ILE A 146 -3.07 -9.90 14.78
N ASP A 147 -2.23 -9.73 15.82
CA ASP A 147 -1.27 -8.63 15.92
C ASP A 147 -0.16 -8.69 14.87
N SER A 148 0.17 -9.90 14.38
CA SER A 148 1.24 -10.09 13.40
C SER A 148 2.58 -9.45 13.80
N ASN A 149 2.95 -9.52 15.07
CA ASN A 149 4.18 -8.98 15.69
C ASN A 149 4.32 -7.44 15.60
N LEU A 150 3.25 -6.70 15.37
CA LEU A 150 3.30 -5.23 15.27
C LEU A 150 3.60 -4.59 16.63
N CYS A 151 2.95 -5.05 17.69
CA CYS A 151 3.19 -4.59 19.06
C CYS A 151 4.57 -5.00 19.57
N ASP A 152 5.12 -6.15 19.14
CA ASP A 152 6.49 -6.54 19.45
C ASP A 152 7.50 -5.60 18.79
N SER A 153 7.34 -5.31 17.51
CA SER A 153 8.18 -4.34 16.78
C SER A 153 8.16 -2.96 17.45
N LEU A 154 7.01 -2.53 17.94
CA LEU A 154 6.88 -1.28 18.69
C LEU A 154 7.58 -1.36 20.04
N SER A 155 7.47 -2.47 20.75
CA SER A 155 8.16 -2.71 22.02
C SER A 155 9.68 -2.68 21.85
N GLN A 156 10.21 -3.28 20.77
CA GLN A 156 11.62 -3.26 20.44
C GLN A 156 12.11 -1.84 20.12
N ALA A 157 11.34 -1.07 19.35
CA ALA A 157 11.66 0.33 19.08
C ALA A 157 11.72 1.18 20.36
N ILE A 158 10.77 0.98 21.29
CA ILE A 158 10.75 1.66 22.60
C ILE A 158 11.98 1.28 23.42
N LEU A 159 12.36 0.00 23.45
CA LEU A 159 13.56 -0.48 24.14
C LEU A 159 14.81 0.14 23.50
N GLY A 160 14.90 0.26 22.20
CA GLY A 160 15.97 0.94 21.48
C GLY A 160 16.14 2.39 21.94
N VAL A 161 15.03 3.14 22.05
CA VAL A 161 15.02 4.50 22.60
C VAL A 161 15.51 4.53 24.04
N TYR A 162 15.02 3.62 24.91
CA TYR A 162 15.41 3.54 26.30
C TYR A 162 16.92 3.26 26.48
N TYR A 163 17.46 2.28 25.73
CA TYR A 163 18.89 1.99 25.75
C TYR A 163 19.72 3.14 25.19
N GLY A 164 19.26 3.79 24.15
CA GLY A 164 19.89 5.01 23.63
C GLY A 164 19.95 6.12 24.67
N GLN A 165 18.87 6.40 25.38
CA GLN A 165 18.82 7.36 26.45
C GLN A 165 19.72 6.96 27.64
N LYS A 166 19.71 5.70 28.06
CA LYS A 166 20.58 5.19 29.13
C LYS A 166 22.06 5.33 28.78
N ASN A 167 22.43 4.98 27.56
CA ASN A 167 23.80 5.16 27.07
C ASN A 167 24.19 6.65 26.99
N SER A 168 23.27 7.50 26.55
CA SER A 168 23.48 8.97 26.54
C SER A 168 23.71 9.52 27.94
N VAL A 169 22.98 9.07 28.96
CA VAL A 169 23.20 9.47 30.37
C VAL A 169 24.56 9.01 30.85
N ALA A 170 24.93 7.74 30.62
CA ALA A 170 26.25 7.23 31.01
C ALA A 170 27.41 8.00 30.36
N LEU A 171 27.29 8.30 29.08
CA LEU A 171 28.28 9.11 28.37
C LEU A 171 28.32 10.58 28.87
N ALA A 172 27.19 11.15 29.27
CA ALA A 172 27.11 12.47 29.87
C ALA A 172 27.78 12.49 31.27
N GLU A 173 27.58 11.44 32.08
CA GLU A 173 28.27 11.26 33.37
C GLU A 173 29.78 11.13 33.18
N GLN A 174 30.25 10.35 32.19
CA GLN A 174 31.67 10.28 31.83
C GLN A 174 32.23 11.66 31.42
N ASN A 175 31.49 12.41 30.61
CA ASN A 175 31.85 13.76 30.22
C ASN A 175 31.93 14.71 31.44
N SER A 176 31.05 14.54 32.43
CA SER A 176 31.10 15.29 33.68
C SER A 176 32.37 14.99 34.48
N ALA A 177 32.74 13.70 34.60
CA ALA A 177 33.97 13.26 35.24
C ALA A 177 35.23 13.82 34.52
N LEU A 178 35.25 13.69 33.18
CA LEU A 178 36.32 14.28 32.35
C LEU A 178 36.42 15.80 32.49
N ASN A 179 35.31 16.51 32.67
CA ASN A 179 35.31 17.94 32.94
C ASN A 179 35.95 18.29 34.31
N LYS A 180 35.72 17.48 35.35
CA LYS A 180 36.36 17.67 36.66
C LYS A 180 37.86 17.43 36.54
N GLU A 181 38.29 16.35 35.87
CA GLU A 181 39.70 16.05 35.61
C GLU A 181 40.38 17.19 34.81
N ARG A 182 39.70 17.68 33.78
CA ARG A 182 40.19 18.82 32.99
C ARG A 182 40.44 20.06 33.84
N LYS A 183 39.51 20.41 34.74
CA LYS A 183 39.68 21.57 35.64
C LYS A 183 40.89 21.41 36.55
N LEU A 184 41.08 20.20 37.10
CA LEU A 184 42.20 19.88 37.97
C LEU A 184 43.55 19.92 37.23
N LEU A 185 43.59 19.38 35.99
CA LEU A 185 44.78 19.43 35.16
C LEU A 185 45.13 20.86 34.71
N ASN A 186 44.17 21.69 34.36
CA ASN A 186 44.39 23.10 34.06
C ASN A 186 45.01 23.82 35.24
N TRP A 187 44.49 23.62 36.47
CA TRP A 187 45.07 24.17 37.67
C TRP A 187 46.52 23.68 37.90
N ASN A 188 46.78 22.37 37.70
CA ASN A 188 48.13 21.81 37.80
C ASN A 188 49.10 22.40 36.75
N VAL A 189 48.62 22.69 35.53
CA VAL A 189 49.41 23.38 34.49
C VAL A 189 49.74 24.80 34.95
N GLU A 190 48.79 25.54 35.49
CA GLU A 190 49.03 26.92 36.03
C GLU A 190 50.05 26.92 37.16
N VAL A 191 49.93 26.02 38.12
CA VAL A 191 50.86 25.85 39.22
C VAL A 191 52.26 25.50 38.72
N ALA A 192 52.41 24.48 37.87
CA ALA A 192 53.67 24.03 37.33
C ALA A 192 54.36 25.13 36.45
N THR A 193 53.53 25.90 35.73
CA THR A 193 54.05 27.07 34.96
C THR A 193 54.50 28.20 35.83
N SER A 194 53.76 28.52 36.90
CA SER A 194 54.15 29.57 37.88
C SER A 194 55.41 29.18 38.65
N GLU A 195 55.51 27.90 39.08
CA GLU A 195 56.73 27.36 39.67
C GLU A 195 57.95 27.53 38.75
N SER A 196 57.81 27.21 37.46
CA SER A 196 58.83 27.35 36.42
C SER A 196 59.24 28.83 36.25
N LEU A 197 58.28 29.76 36.30
CA LEU A 197 58.54 31.20 36.19
C LEU A 197 59.28 31.72 37.45
N ILE A 198 58.90 31.30 38.65
CA ILE A 198 59.56 31.64 39.90
C ILE A 198 61.01 31.12 39.89
N ASP A 199 61.24 29.89 39.47
CA ASP A 199 62.55 29.30 39.31
C ASP A 199 63.42 30.08 38.32
N LYS A 200 62.85 30.54 37.20
CA LYS A 200 63.54 31.40 36.24
C LYS A 200 63.83 32.76 36.82
N ALA A 201 62.94 33.37 37.61
CA ALA A 201 63.18 34.65 38.27
C ALA A 201 64.25 34.54 39.34
N ARG A 202 64.24 33.49 40.14
CA ARG A 202 65.30 33.21 41.16
C ARG A 202 66.67 33.06 40.52
N ARG A 203 66.79 32.42 39.34
CA ARG A 203 68.03 32.29 38.58
C ARG A 203 68.55 33.62 38.04
N ARG A 204 67.69 34.55 37.68
CA ARG A 204 68.07 35.90 37.22
C ARG A 204 68.63 36.80 38.36
N ASN A 205 68.11 36.59 39.59
CA ASN A 205 68.54 37.35 40.73
C ASN A 205 69.80 36.78 41.46
N SER A 206 70.12 35.50 41.16
CA SER A 206 71.29 34.84 41.72
C SER A 206 72.49 35.02 40.78
N ASN A 207 73.10 36.18 40.83
CA ASN A 207 74.35 36.49 40.12
C ASN A 207 75.62 35.94 40.83
N ASN A 208 75.48 35.03 41.83
CA ASN A 208 76.62 34.42 42.51
C ASN A 208 76.42 32.91 42.68
N GLU A 209 77.50 32.17 42.36
CA GLU A 209 77.86 30.80 42.76
C GLU A 209 77.54 29.63 41.85
N ASN A 210 78.68 29.07 41.42
CA ASN A 210 78.79 27.94 40.45
C ASN A 210 78.41 26.57 40.95
N SER A 211 77.86 26.41 42.14
CA SER A 211 77.66 25.08 42.74
C SER A 211 76.28 24.43 42.59
N ASN A 212 75.26 25.18 42.12
CA ASN A 212 73.89 24.68 42.05
C ASN A 212 73.32 24.52 40.63
N LYS A 213 74.10 24.65 39.56
CA LYS A 213 73.60 24.60 38.15
C LYS A 213 73.05 23.24 37.75
N GLN A 214 73.66 22.16 38.22
CA GLN A 214 73.28 20.81 37.80
C GLN A 214 71.94 20.33 38.44
N GLN A 215 71.73 20.64 39.73
CA GLN A 215 70.53 20.26 40.45
C GLN A 215 69.27 21.06 40.03
N ASN A 216 69.46 22.32 39.63
CA ASN A 216 68.40 23.20 39.18
C ASN A 216 68.03 22.94 37.69
N GLN A 217 68.98 22.49 36.88
CA GLN A 217 68.65 22.03 35.50
C GLN A 217 67.74 20.78 35.53
N GLY A 218 68.04 19.84 36.41
CA GLY A 218 67.20 18.63 36.58
C GLY A 218 65.77 18.95 37.00
N LYS A 219 65.55 19.90 37.95
CA LYS A 219 64.20 20.32 38.36
C LYS A 219 63.46 21.07 37.27
N THR A 220 64.10 21.90 36.47
CA THR A 220 63.44 22.64 35.39
C THR A 220 63.04 21.70 34.22
N VAL A 221 63.89 20.73 33.86
CA VAL A 221 63.61 19.73 32.88
C VAL A 221 62.47 18.84 33.34
N SER A 222 62.43 18.45 34.65
CA SER A 222 61.35 17.70 35.26
C SER A 222 60.03 18.49 35.22
N ASN A 223 59.98 19.77 35.54
CA ASN A 223 58.74 20.56 35.50
C ASN A 223 58.21 20.75 34.05
N THR A 224 59.14 20.97 33.07
CA THR A 224 58.75 21.08 31.68
C THR A 224 58.15 19.75 31.15
N GLY A 225 58.73 18.62 31.55
CA GLY A 225 58.15 17.29 31.20
C GLY A 225 56.77 17.04 31.83
N ARG A 226 56.58 17.48 33.10
CA ARG A 226 55.27 17.39 33.78
C ARG A 226 54.20 18.25 33.10
N VAL A 227 54.53 19.49 32.70
CA VAL A 227 53.61 20.37 31.96
C VAL A 227 53.27 19.77 30.61
N ALA A 228 54.23 19.21 29.87
CA ALA A 228 53.97 18.52 28.61
C ALA A 228 53.02 17.35 28.79
N GLY A 229 53.20 16.51 29.83
CA GLY A 229 52.31 15.43 30.16
C GLY A 229 50.87 15.89 30.50
N TYR A 230 50.74 16.99 31.25
CA TYR A 230 49.40 17.56 31.52
C TYR A 230 48.72 18.10 30.29
N ILE A 231 49.45 18.76 29.38
CA ILE A 231 48.88 19.26 28.09
C ILE A 231 48.47 18.09 27.21
N GLN A 232 49.27 17.04 27.13
CA GLN A 232 48.88 15.81 26.38
C GLN A 232 47.60 15.20 26.93
N ARG A 233 47.49 15.05 28.25
CA ARG A 233 46.29 14.51 28.89
C ARG A 233 45.05 15.40 28.68
N LEU A 234 45.22 16.72 28.69
CA LEU A 234 44.15 17.66 28.38
C LEU A 234 43.64 17.48 26.93
N ALA A 235 44.53 17.25 25.96
CA ALA A 235 44.16 16.98 24.58
C ALA A 235 43.39 15.66 24.46
N GLU A 236 43.82 14.60 25.15
CA GLU A 236 43.10 13.33 25.22
C GLU A 236 41.69 13.48 25.80
N ILE A 237 41.55 14.19 26.91
CA ILE A 237 40.27 14.47 27.56
C ILE A 237 39.32 15.20 26.58
N GLU A 238 39.82 16.23 25.90
CA GLU A 238 38.97 16.97 24.95
C GLU A 238 38.53 16.11 23.76
N ALA A 239 39.43 15.27 23.23
CA ALA A 239 39.08 14.30 22.18
C ALA A 239 38.01 13.31 22.65
N LEU A 240 38.14 12.75 23.86
CA LEU A 240 37.16 11.84 24.45
C LEU A 240 35.80 12.52 24.66
N ARG A 241 35.79 13.76 25.14
CA ARG A 241 34.55 14.53 25.37
C ARG A 241 33.81 14.80 24.05
N ILE A 242 34.56 15.19 23.00
CA ILE A 242 33.98 15.38 21.66
C ILE A 242 33.42 14.06 21.13
N ALA A 243 34.18 12.98 21.24
CA ALA A 243 33.72 11.64 20.81
C ALA A 243 32.44 11.19 21.54
N ASN A 244 32.39 11.36 22.86
CA ASN A 244 31.20 11.04 23.65
C ASN A 244 29.98 11.88 23.25
N LYS A 245 30.18 13.22 23.08
CA LYS A 245 29.11 14.11 22.62
C LYS A 245 28.58 13.73 21.25
N THR A 246 29.46 13.33 20.33
CA THR A 246 29.06 12.84 18.99
C THR A 246 28.28 11.52 19.09
N LYS A 247 28.73 10.58 19.93
CA LYS A 247 28.02 9.31 20.15
C LYS A 247 26.61 9.52 20.71
N ILE A 248 26.45 10.42 21.67
CA ILE A 248 25.13 10.80 22.21
C ILE A 248 24.22 11.29 21.09
N GLY A 249 24.69 12.27 20.30
CA GLY A 249 23.87 12.81 19.20
C GLY A 249 23.49 11.78 18.14
N ILE A 250 24.42 10.89 17.78
CA ILE A 250 24.13 9.83 16.80
C ILE A 250 23.10 8.85 17.35
N SER A 251 23.23 8.39 18.58
CA SER A 251 22.32 7.42 19.21
C SER A 251 20.88 7.96 19.31
N GLU A 252 20.71 9.22 19.70
CA GLU A 252 19.39 9.85 19.78
C GLU A 252 18.73 10.01 18.41
N VAL A 253 19.49 10.49 17.41
CA VAL A 253 18.97 10.65 16.04
C VAL A 253 18.61 9.33 15.42
N GLN A 254 19.43 8.29 15.61
CA GLN A 254 19.18 6.96 15.05
C GLN A 254 17.90 6.34 15.64
N ALA A 255 17.75 6.35 16.97
CA ALA A 255 16.55 5.84 17.62
C ALA A 255 15.27 6.56 17.15
N LYS A 256 15.35 7.86 16.91
CA LYS A 256 14.26 8.66 16.38
C LYS A 256 13.90 8.25 14.95
N ILE A 257 14.89 8.10 14.07
CA ILE A 257 14.66 7.69 12.67
C ILE A 257 14.04 6.29 12.60
N GLU A 258 14.54 5.35 13.39
CA GLU A 258 14.00 3.98 13.45
C GLU A 258 12.55 3.98 13.91
N PHE A 259 12.20 4.76 14.91
CA PHE A 259 10.83 4.88 15.38
C PHE A 259 9.91 5.54 14.35
N GLN A 260 10.36 6.58 13.67
CA GLN A 260 9.63 7.24 12.59
C GLN A 260 9.40 6.29 11.40
N ALA A 261 10.41 5.49 11.04
CA ALA A 261 10.27 4.47 9.99
C ALA A 261 9.21 3.42 10.36
N LEU A 262 9.12 3.02 11.62
CA LEU A 262 8.08 2.09 12.10
C LEU A 262 6.67 2.70 11.98
N ILE A 263 6.50 3.98 12.34
CA ILE A 263 5.21 4.69 12.17
C ILE A 263 4.80 4.68 10.69
N LEU A 264 5.72 4.99 9.79
CA LEU A 264 5.47 4.95 8.35
C LEU A 264 5.11 3.56 7.87
N GLN A 265 5.80 2.53 8.34
CA GLN A 265 5.49 1.14 8.02
C GLN A 265 4.06 0.78 8.41
N PHE A 266 3.61 1.15 9.61
CA PHE A 266 2.24 0.92 10.04
C PHE A 266 1.23 1.68 9.16
N ALA A 267 1.52 2.92 8.78
CA ALA A 267 0.67 3.71 7.90
C ALA A 267 0.54 3.08 6.50
N VAL A 268 1.66 2.67 5.88
CA VAL A 268 1.65 1.98 4.57
C VAL A 268 0.89 0.65 4.63
N GLN A 269 1.01 -0.08 5.75
CA GLN A 269 0.26 -1.32 6.00
C GLN A 269 -1.20 -1.07 6.40
N ARG A 270 -1.64 0.18 6.50
CA ARG A 270 -3.01 0.57 6.93
C ARG A 270 -3.39 0.04 8.30
N ARG A 271 -2.43 -0.07 9.20
CA ARG A 271 -2.60 -0.49 10.60
C ARG A 271 -2.88 0.74 11.47
N TRP A 272 -4.02 1.39 11.26
CA TRP A 272 -4.34 2.71 11.81
C TRP A 272 -4.32 2.79 13.33
N GLU A 273 -4.79 1.76 14.04
CA GLU A 273 -4.70 1.69 15.50
C GLU A 273 -3.23 1.71 15.96
N HIS A 274 -2.34 1.00 15.26
CA HIS A 274 -0.90 0.99 15.56
C HIS A 274 -0.22 2.31 15.19
N VAL A 275 -0.70 3.00 14.15
CA VAL A 275 -0.25 4.39 13.84
C VAL A 275 -0.59 5.30 15.01
N ILE A 276 -1.82 5.26 15.53
CA ILE A 276 -2.25 6.07 16.69
C ILE A 276 -1.41 5.74 17.92
N ILE A 277 -1.20 4.47 18.22
CA ILE A 277 -0.42 4.03 19.36
C ILE A 277 1.03 4.52 19.24
N SER A 278 1.66 4.28 18.10
CA SER A 278 3.07 4.63 17.87
C SER A 278 3.31 6.15 17.85
N THR A 279 2.44 6.93 17.19
CA THR A 279 2.54 8.39 17.16
C THR A 279 2.36 9.03 18.53
N ARG A 280 1.43 8.52 19.34
CA ARG A 280 1.19 9.01 20.70
C ARG A 280 2.31 8.63 21.65
N ILE A 281 2.91 7.43 21.53
CA ILE A 281 4.12 7.04 22.26
C ILE A 281 5.29 7.90 21.84
N TYR A 282 5.52 8.09 20.55
CA TYR A 282 6.59 8.94 20.01
C TYR A 282 6.59 10.32 20.66
N ARG A 283 5.45 11.02 20.65
CA ARG A 283 5.31 12.36 21.26
C ARG A 283 5.59 12.42 22.76
N ARG A 284 5.49 11.29 23.46
CA ARG A 284 5.82 11.21 24.90
C ARG A 284 7.27 10.85 25.15
N LEU A 285 7.93 10.15 24.24
CA LEU A 285 9.34 9.77 24.33
C LEU A 285 10.24 10.89 23.80
N PHE A 286 9.89 11.47 22.65
CA PHE A 286 10.64 12.54 22.01
C PHE A 286 9.91 13.87 22.23
N ARG A 287 10.59 14.84 22.86
CA ARG A 287 10.06 16.16 23.14
C ARG A 287 10.45 17.19 22.07
N ASP A 288 10.37 16.79 20.81
CA ASP A 288 10.82 17.58 19.65
C ASP A 288 9.68 18.27 18.89
N GLY A 289 8.50 18.37 19.51
CA GLY A 289 7.32 19.00 18.90
C GLY A 289 6.68 18.14 17.84
N ASP A 290 6.39 18.74 16.69
CA ASP A 290 5.78 18.04 15.53
C ASP A 290 6.89 17.48 14.63
N GLY A 291 7.36 16.27 14.97
CA GLY A 291 8.48 15.63 14.27
C GLY A 291 8.17 15.44 12.79
N VAL A 292 8.88 16.15 11.92
CA VAL A 292 8.83 15.93 10.48
C VAL A 292 9.46 14.58 10.15
N ILE A 293 8.76 13.77 9.37
CA ILE A 293 9.21 12.46 8.93
C ILE A 293 9.80 12.60 7.53
N GLU A 294 11.07 12.29 7.36
CA GLU A 294 11.70 12.30 6.03
C GLU A 294 11.28 11.06 5.25
N ILE A 295 10.55 11.25 4.17
CA ILE A 295 10.13 10.18 3.26
C ILE A 295 11.04 10.18 2.03
N LYS A 296 11.50 8.99 1.62
CA LYS A 296 12.23 8.84 0.37
C LYS A 296 11.29 9.12 -0.80
N LYS A 297 11.69 10.04 -1.69
CA LYS A 297 10.94 10.36 -2.91
C LYS A 297 10.69 9.10 -3.75
N ASP A 298 9.48 9.03 -4.32
CA ASP A 298 9.00 7.92 -5.15
C ASP A 298 8.89 6.55 -4.43
N SER A 299 9.02 6.52 -3.09
CA SER A 299 8.67 5.35 -2.28
C SER A 299 7.14 5.16 -2.20
N ASP A 300 6.69 3.97 -1.80
CA ASP A 300 5.27 3.71 -1.60
C ASP A 300 4.65 4.64 -0.55
N ALA A 301 5.42 4.98 0.49
CA ALA A 301 5.01 5.97 1.48
C ALA A 301 4.87 7.39 0.88
N ASP A 302 5.77 7.81 0.00
CA ASP A 302 5.69 9.09 -0.71
C ASP A 302 4.49 9.14 -1.65
N LYS A 303 4.27 8.08 -2.41
CA LYS A 303 3.11 7.96 -3.31
C LYS A 303 1.79 8.01 -2.54
N MET A 304 1.71 7.30 -1.41
CA MET A 304 0.50 7.23 -0.60
C MET A 304 0.25 8.54 0.16
N LEU A 305 1.23 9.07 0.87
CA LEU A 305 1.05 10.18 1.81
C LEU A 305 1.23 11.55 1.15
N ALA A 306 2.34 11.79 0.47
CA ALA A 306 2.64 13.10 -0.09
C ALA A 306 1.91 13.34 -1.42
N LYS A 307 1.94 12.36 -2.35
CA LYS A 307 1.32 12.49 -3.68
C LYS A 307 -0.16 12.13 -3.68
N GLY A 308 -0.55 11.11 -2.91
CA GLY A 308 -1.94 10.65 -2.85
C GLY A 308 -2.81 11.53 -1.96
N LEU A 309 -2.37 11.82 -0.75
CA LEU A 309 -3.17 12.51 0.27
C LEU A 309 -2.80 13.99 0.44
N GLY A 310 -1.72 14.47 -0.20
CA GLY A 310 -1.25 15.86 -0.05
C GLY A 310 -0.80 16.22 1.37
N LEU A 311 -0.52 15.22 2.21
CA LEU A 311 -0.15 15.44 3.61
C LEU A 311 1.34 15.73 3.75
N THR A 312 1.68 16.75 4.52
CA THR A 312 3.05 16.89 5.04
C THR A 312 3.25 15.81 6.10
N PRO A 313 4.18 14.87 5.92
CA PRO A 313 4.32 13.72 6.80
C PRO A 313 4.96 14.14 8.13
N THR A 314 4.14 14.56 9.08
CA THR A 314 4.53 14.78 10.46
C THR A 314 3.89 13.73 11.36
N VAL A 315 4.45 13.51 12.54
CA VAL A 315 3.89 12.56 13.52
C VAL A 315 2.46 12.97 13.91
N THR A 316 2.21 14.27 14.04
CA THR A 316 0.86 14.78 14.39
C THR A 316 -0.11 14.62 13.23
N SER A 317 0.30 14.92 11.99
CA SER A 317 -0.58 14.75 10.83
C SER A 317 -0.98 13.28 10.63
N LEU A 318 -0.08 12.33 10.89
CA LEU A 318 -0.40 10.91 10.82
C LEU A 318 -1.35 10.44 11.94
N ASP A 319 -1.21 10.95 13.18
CA ASP A 319 -2.16 10.66 14.27
C ASP A 319 -3.58 11.18 13.95
N MET A 320 -3.66 12.42 13.46
CA MET A 320 -4.93 13.03 13.05
C MET A 320 -5.56 12.26 11.89
N PHE A 321 -4.77 11.97 10.87
CA PHE A 321 -5.24 11.22 9.70
C PHE A 321 -5.70 9.80 10.07
N ALA A 322 -4.93 9.06 10.87
CA ALA A 322 -5.33 7.72 11.31
C ALA A 322 -6.62 7.76 12.14
N SER A 323 -6.79 8.77 12.99
CA SER A 323 -8.01 8.96 13.79
C SER A 323 -9.22 9.28 12.90
N GLU A 324 -9.02 10.10 11.86
CA GLU A 324 -10.04 10.43 10.88
C GLU A 324 -10.46 9.19 10.08
N VAL A 325 -9.50 8.44 9.57
CA VAL A 325 -9.77 7.19 8.84
C VAL A 325 -10.60 6.20 9.67
N ILE A 326 -10.28 6.04 10.96
CA ILE A 326 -11.06 5.15 11.84
C ILE A 326 -12.50 5.63 11.93
N ARG A 327 -12.72 6.94 12.12
CA ARG A 327 -14.06 7.54 12.19
C ARG A 327 -14.84 7.34 10.89
N GLU A 328 -14.23 7.63 9.75
CA GLU A 328 -14.85 7.50 8.43
C GLU A 328 -15.23 6.05 8.10
N VAL A 329 -14.36 5.09 8.47
CA VAL A 329 -14.66 3.66 8.29
C VAL A 329 -15.81 3.23 9.20
N ASP A 330 -15.87 3.71 10.43
CA ASP A 330 -16.99 3.44 11.34
C ASP A 330 -18.32 3.97 10.76
N GLU A 331 -18.32 5.19 10.25
CA GLU A 331 -19.49 5.81 9.58
C GLU A 331 -19.90 5.05 8.31
N ALA A 332 -18.91 4.62 7.50
CA ALA A 332 -19.16 3.84 6.29
C ALA A 332 -19.76 2.47 6.59
N VAL A 333 -19.32 1.82 7.69
CA VAL A 333 -19.91 0.53 8.13
C VAL A 333 -21.34 0.72 8.62
N VAL A 334 -21.64 1.78 9.37
CA VAL A 334 -23.01 2.10 9.80
C VAL A 334 -23.91 2.35 8.57
N ALA A 335 -23.42 3.11 7.60
CA ALA A 335 -24.14 3.34 6.35
C ALA A 335 -24.36 2.03 5.57
N PHE A 336 -23.34 1.17 5.48
CA PHE A 336 -23.45 -0.15 4.87
C PHE A 336 -24.53 -1.01 5.53
N GLU A 337 -24.54 -1.09 6.85
CA GLU A 337 -25.55 -1.86 7.59
C GLU A 337 -26.97 -1.36 7.28
N PHE A 338 -27.18 -0.06 7.32
CA PHE A 338 -28.45 0.58 6.99
C PHE A 338 -28.92 0.29 5.56
N LEU A 339 -28.02 0.45 4.58
CA LEU A 339 -28.29 0.21 3.16
C LEU A 339 -28.61 -1.27 2.89
N THR A 340 -27.88 -2.18 3.52
CA THR A 340 -28.09 -3.63 3.37
C THR A 340 -29.46 -4.07 3.93
N ASP A 341 -29.90 -3.46 5.04
CA ASP A 341 -31.22 -3.72 5.62
C ASP A 341 -32.36 -3.24 4.72
N ARG A 342 -32.11 -2.24 3.86
CA ARG A 342 -33.04 -1.71 2.86
C ARG A 342 -32.93 -2.39 1.49
N ASN A 343 -32.03 -3.36 1.34
CA ASN A 343 -31.67 -4.02 0.07
C ASN A 343 -31.14 -3.02 -1.01
N GLU A 344 -30.53 -1.92 -0.61
CA GLU A 344 -29.80 -0.99 -1.48
C GLU A 344 -28.37 -1.54 -1.68
N LEU A 345 -28.26 -2.70 -2.37
CA LEU A 345 -27.02 -3.50 -2.37
C LEU A 345 -25.92 -2.94 -3.28
N GLU A 346 -26.27 -2.17 -4.31
CA GLU A 346 -25.28 -1.48 -5.15
C GLU A 346 -24.50 -0.45 -4.33
N THR A 347 -25.21 0.44 -3.68
CA THR A 347 -24.61 1.47 -2.82
C THR A 347 -23.94 0.85 -1.58
N ALA A 348 -24.56 -0.18 -0.99
CA ALA A 348 -23.96 -0.92 0.13
C ALA A 348 -22.62 -1.57 -0.26
N SER A 349 -22.54 -2.21 -1.43
CA SER A 349 -21.30 -2.84 -1.91
C SER A 349 -20.19 -1.82 -2.11
N LYS A 350 -20.54 -0.65 -2.65
CA LYS A 350 -19.64 0.47 -2.84
C LYS A 350 -19.08 0.96 -1.50
N ARG A 351 -19.95 1.25 -0.54
CA ARG A 351 -19.52 1.71 0.80
C ARG A 351 -18.65 0.69 1.53
N LEU A 352 -19.02 -0.59 1.47
CA LEU A 352 -18.23 -1.64 2.12
C LEU A 352 -16.87 -1.83 1.46
N SER A 353 -16.79 -1.80 0.12
CA SER A 353 -15.51 -1.96 -0.57
C SER A 353 -14.56 -0.78 -0.31
N GLU A 354 -15.09 0.44 -0.24
CA GLU A 354 -14.35 1.66 0.14
C GLU A 354 -13.78 1.52 1.57
N ALA A 355 -14.66 1.20 2.52
CA ALA A 355 -14.28 1.01 3.91
C ALA A 355 -13.26 -0.15 4.09
N PHE A 356 -13.46 -1.27 3.40
CA PHE A 356 -12.53 -2.40 3.41
C PHE A 356 -11.17 -2.02 2.83
N PHE A 357 -11.14 -1.31 1.69
CA PHE A 357 -9.89 -0.92 1.07
C PHE A 357 -9.00 -0.13 2.02
N ILE A 358 -9.58 0.77 2.80
CA ILE A 358 -8.85 1.67 3.69
C ILE A 358 -8.63 1.05 5.07
N GLY A 359 -9.64 0.37 5.59
CA GLY A 359 -9.71 -0.09 6.97
C GLY A 359 -9.79 -1.61 7.17
N GLU A 360 -9.23 -2.42 6.26
CA GLU A 360 -9.32 -3.91 6.28
C GLU A 360 -9.03 -4.53 7.66
N TYR A 361 -8.15 -3.91 8.43
CA TYR A 361 -7.71 -4.42 9.74
C TYR A 361 -8.46 -3.80 10.91
N LEU A 362 -9.34 -2.83 10.66
CA LEU A 362 -10.09 -2.18 11.74
C LEU A 362 -11.16 -3.12 12.33
N PRO A 363 -11.41 -3.02 13.63
CA PRO A 363 -12.36 -3.88 14.34
C PRO A 363 -13.74 -3.90 13.68
N ARG A 364 -14.28 -2.76 13.28
CA ARG A 364 -15.61 -2.64 12.66
C ARG A 364 -15.73 -3.44 11.37
N ILE A 365 -14.69 -3.45 10.52
CA ILE A 365 -14.65 -4.26 9.31
C ILE A 365 -14.54 -5.75 9.65
N ARG A 366 -13.69 -6.10 10.63
CA ARG A 366 -13.41 -7.49 10.99
C ARG A 366 -14.57 -8.18 11.70
N THR A 367 -15.38 -7.44 12.44
CA THR A 367 -16.53 -7.96 13.19
C THR A 367 -17.87 -7.87 12.47
N LEU A 368 -17.86 -7.45 11.18
CA LEU A 368 -19.08 -7.27 10.42
C LEU A 368 -19.82 -8.60 10.22
N ASP A 369 -21.16 -8.58 10.40
CA ASP A 369 -22.00 -9.76 10.28
C ASP A 369 -21.86 -10.46 8.93
N ARG A 370 -21.66 -11.77 8.99
CA ARG A 370 -21.49 -12.63 7.81
C ARG A 370 -22.71 -12.61 6.90
N GLN A 371 -23.92 -12.58 7.46
CA GLN A 371 -25.14 -12.62 6.64
C GLN A 371 -25.25 -11.37 5.77
N LYS A 372 -24.93 -10.19 6.32
CA LYS A 372 -24.89 -8.94 5.57
C LYS A 372 -23.83 -8.97 4.47
N LYS A 373 -22.65 -9.53 4.76
CA LYS A 373 -21.57 -9.71 3.76
C LYS A 373 -21.98 -10.65 2.62
N LEU A 374 -22.68 -11.76 2.92
CA LEU A 374 -23.12 -12.71 1.91
C LEU A 374 -24.20 -12.14 0.99
N LYS A 375 -25.09 -11.27 1.48
CA LYS A 375 -26.03 -10.53 0.61
C LYS A 375 -25.28 -9.71 -0.44
N VAL A 376 -24.30 -8.92 -0.02
CA VAL A 376 -23.48 -8.11 -0.92
C VAL A 376 -22.66 -8.99 -1.86
N GLN A 377 -22.10 -10.09 -1.37
CA GLN A 377 -21.36 -11.03 -2.22
C GLN A 377 -22.22 -11.60 -3.34
N SER A 378 -23.45 -12.01 -3.03
CA SER A 378 -24.40 -12.51 -4.03
C SER A 378 -24.68 -11.44 -5.08
N PHE A 379 -24.89 -10.21 -4.68
CA PHE A 379 -25.09 -9.07 -5.59
C PHE A 379 -23.84 -8.84 -6.47
N VAL A 380 -22.65 -8.74 -5.89
CA VAL A 380 -21.40 -8.51 -6.63
C VAL A 380 -21.14 -9.62 -7.66
N ARG A 381 -21.36 -10.90 -7.28
CA ARG A 381 -21.22 -12.03 -8.21
C ARG A 381 -22.21 -11.96 -9.38
N ASN A 382 -23.45 -11.60 -9.11
CA ASN A 382 -24.45 -11.45 -10.17
C ASN A 382 -24.14 -10.25 -11.07
N ALA A 383 -23.65 -9.14 -10.52
CA ALA A 383 -23.22 -7.99 -11.30
C ALA A 383 -22.03 -8.33 -12.22
N ASP A 384 -21.05 -9.09 -11.71
CA ASP A 384 -19.91 -9.56 -12.51
C ASP A 384 -20.35 -10.58 -13.58
N ALA A 385 -21.29 -11.46 -13.25
CA ALA A 385 -21.87 -12.39 -14.22
C ALA A 385 -22.62 -11.65 -15.34
N LEU A 386 -23.34 -10.57 -15.00
CA LEU A 386 -23.99 -9.71 -15.99
C LEU A 386 -22.96 -9.06 -16.93
N LEU A 387 -21.87 -8.50 -16.37
CA LEU A 387 -20.80 -7.94 -17.18
C LEU A 387 -20.21 -8.99 -18.13
N SER A 388 -19.94 -10.19 -17.62
CA SER A 388 -19.40 -11.28 -18.42
C SER A 388 -20.36 -11.73 -19.52
N ALA A 389 -21.66 -11.83 -19.24
CA ALA A 389 -22.67 -12.17 -20.24
C ALA A 389 -22.79 -11.08 -21.33
N MET A 390 -22.69 -9.79 -20.94
CA MET A 390 -22.68 -8.68 -21.89
C MET A 390 -21.42 -8.70 -22.77
N ASP A 391 -20.24 -9.01 -22.21
CA ASP A 391 -18.97 -9.09 -22.94
C ASP A 391 -19.00 -10.18 -24.05
N VAL A 392 -19.60 -11.35 -23.73
CA VAL A 392 -19.75 -12.45 -24.71
C VAL A 392 -21.03 -12.33 -25.55
N ARG A 393 -21.79 -11.27 -25.34
CA ARG A 393 -23.07 -11.00 -26.03
C ARG A 393 -24.11 -12.11 -25.85
N ASP A 394 -24.11 -12.75 -24.69
CA ASP A 394 -25.18 -13.69 -24.29
C ASP A 394 -26.31 -12.89 -23.63
N TYR A 395 -27.13 -12.28 -24.47
CA TYR A 395 -28.21 -11.40 -24.02
C TYR A 395 -29.37 -12.15 -23.35
N LYS A 396 -29.50 -13.44 -23.61
CA LYS A 396 -30.48 -14.26 -22.90
C LYS A 396 -30.08 -14.41 -21.43
N THR A 397 -28.88 -14.88 -21.18
CA THR A 397 -28.36 -15.02 -19.82
C THR A 397 -28.26 -13.65 -19.12
N ALA A 398 -27.88 -12.60 -19.86
CA ALA A 398 -27.84 -11.24 -19.32
C ALA A 398 -29.21 -10.76 -18.79
N ASN A 399 -30.31 -11.00 -19.54
CA ASN A 399 -31.68 -10.67 -19.09
C ASN A 399 -32.05 -11.45 -17.83
N GLU A 400 -31.78 -12.74 -17.79
CA GLU A 400 -32.05 -13.58 -16.61
C GLU A 400 -31.34 -13.10 -15.37
N ILE A 401 -30.08 -12.59 -15.54
CA ILE A 401 -29.29 -12.01 -14.45
C ILE A 401 -29.84 -10.65 -14.04
N ILE A 402 -30.27 -9.80 -14.98
CA ILE A 402 -30.91 -8.52 -14.68
C ILE A 402 -32.15 -8.73 -13.82
N ASP A 403 -32.98 -9.70 -14.14
CA ASP A 403 -34.19 -10.02 -13.36
C ASP A 403 -33.82 -10.47 -11.93
N LYS A 404 -32.76 -11.26 -11.77
CA LYS A 404 -32.25 -11.63 -10.44
C LYS A 404 -31.73 -10.41 -9.66
N LEU A 405 -30.93 -9.55 -10.31
CA LEU A 405 -30.37 -8.35 -9.67
C LEU A 405 -31.47 -7.36 -9.26
N ARG A 406 -32.50 -7.20 -10.08
CA ARG A 406 -33.67 -6.37 -9.79
C ARG A 406 -34.44 -6.81 -8.55
N LEU A 407 -34.51 -8.14 -8.31
CA LEU A 407 -35.15 -8.69 -7.12
C LEU A 407 -34.24 -8.56 -5.87
N GLN A 408 -32.93 -8.55 -6.06
CA GLN A 408 -31.94 -8.48 -4.97
C GLN A 408 -31.66 -7.06 -4.50
N ALA A 409 -31.55 -6.10 -5.42
CA ALA A 409 -31.13 -4.73 -5.14
C ALA A 409 -32.13 -3.71 -5.70
N VAL A 410 -32.71 -2.92 -4.82
CA VAL A 410 -33.68 -1.86 -5.18
C VAL A 410 -33.02 -0.71 -5.92
N ASP A 411 -31.76 -0.44 -5.60
CA ASP A 411 -30.97 0.67 -6.14
C ASP A 411 -30.22 0.32 -7.43
N PHE A 412 -30.27 -0.92 -7.90
CA PHE A 412 -29.56 -1.35 -9.10
C PHE A 412 -30.15 -0.74 -10.39
N ASN A 413 -29.36 0.03 -11.11
CA ASN A 413 -29.77 0.66 -12.35
C ASN A 413 -29.50 -0.22 -13.57
N TYR A 414 -30.47 -1.03 -13.94
CA TYR A 414 -30.42 -1.94 -15.09
C TYR A 414 -30.82 -1.32 -16.42
N SER A 415 -31.33 -0.07 -16.45
CA SER A 415 -31.96 0.54 -17.63
C SER A 415 -31.02 0.62 -18.83
N LYS A 416 -29.74 0.97 -18.60
CA LYS A 416 -28.75 1.04 -19.67
C LYS A 416 -28.41 -0.34 -20.25
N ALA A 417 -28.23 -1.34 -19.39
CA ALA A 417 -27.96 -2.71 -19.80
C ALA A 417 -29.12 -3.26 -20.62
N LYS A 418 -30.35 -3.07 -20.13
CA LYS A 418 -31.57 -3.51 -20.81
C LYS A 418 -31.76 -2.85 -22.17
N ALA A 419 -31.58 -1.53 -22.26
CA ALA A 419 -31.64 -0.81 -23.52
C ALA A 419 -30.59 -1.32 -24.54
N GLY A 420 -29.38 -1.61 -24.08
CA GLY A 420 -28.32 -2.19 -24.90
C GLY A 420 -28.67 -3.59 -25.41
N ILE A 421 -29.18 -4.43 -24.54
CA ILE A 421 -29.64 -5.76 -24.91
C ILE A 421 -30.76 -5.68 -25.95
N GLU A 422 -31.78 -4.85 -25.71
CA GLU A 422 -32.88 -4.63 -26.64
C GLU A 422 -32.40 -4.12 -28.02
N PHE A 423 -31.45 -3.20 -28.04
CA PHE A 423 -30.88 -2.67 -29.28
C PHE A 423 -30.18 -3.77 -30.09
N TYR A 424 -29.27 -4.53 -29.49
CA TYR A 424 -28.52 -5.54 -30.22
C TYR A 424 -29.35 -6.77 -30.56
N THR A 425 -30.29 -7.16 -29.72
CA THR A 425 -31.24 -8.25 -30.06
C THR A 425 -32.15 -7.86 -31.23
N ASN A 426 -32.68 -6.63 -31.25
CA ASN A 426 -33.50 -6.14 -32.37
C ASN A 426 -32.69 -6.04 -33.65
N MET A 427 -31.44 -5.55 -33.57
CA MET A 427 -30.51 -5.44 -34.71
C MET A 427 -30.23 -6.85 -35.29
N SER A 428 -29.93 -7.84 -34.45
CA SER A 428 -29.69 -9.20 -34.87
C SER A 428 -30.94 -9.81 -35.54
N ASN A 429 -32.13 -9.68 -34.90
CA ASN A 429 -33.37 -10.19 -35.43
C ASN A 429 -33.77 -9.53 -36.76
N THR A 430 -33.53 -8.23 -36.89
CA THR A 430 -33.76 -7.50 -38.17
C THR A 430 -32.84 -8.01 -39.26
N SER A 431 -31.56 -8.19 -38.97
CA SER A 431 -30.60 -8.75 -39.92
C SER A 431 -30.96 -10.18 -40.32
N ILE A 432 -31.42 -11.02 -39.41
CA ILE A 432 -31.92 -12.37 -39.72
C ILE A 432 -33.14 -12.30 -40.65
N ALA A 433 -34.11 -11.41 -40.39
CA ALA A 433 -35.28 -11.22 -41.26
C ALA A 433 -34.85 -10.78 -42.67
N GLN A 434 -33.89 -9.88 -42.80
CA GLN A 434 -33.31 -9.46 -44.10
C GLN A 434 -32.56 -10.60 -44.78
N ALA A 435 -31.77 -11.38 -44.03
CA ALA A 435 -31.15 -12.60 -44.56
C ALA A 435 -32.18 -13.60 -45.11
N LYS A 436 -33.29 -13.81 -44.43
CA LYS A 436 -34.39 -14.67 -44.89
C LYS A 436 -34.98 -14.18 -46.22
N ILE A 437 -35.19 -12.87 -46.36
CA ILE A 437 -35.68 -12.27 -47.61
C ILE A 437 -34.63 -12.41 -48.74
N ALA A 438 -33.34 -12.23 -48.42
CA ALA A 438 -32.26 -12.42 -49.40
C ALA A 438 -32.16 -13.88 -49.85
N ALA A 439 -32.29 -14.84 -48.97
CA ALA A 439 -32.35 -16.27 -49.30
C ALA A 439 -33.49 -16.61 -50.24
N GLN A 440 -34.70 -16.10 -49.95
CA GLN A 440 -35.88 -16.30 -50.82
C GLN A 440 -35.73 -15.71 -52.24
N LYS A 441 -34.92 -14.64 -52.35
CA LYS A 441 -34.59 -14.01 -53.63
C LYS A 441 -33.37 -14.63 -54.35
N GLY A 442 -32.75 -15.64 -53.76
CA GLY A 442 -31.52 -16.26 -54.28
C GLY A 442 -30.26 -15.40 -54.19
N ASN A 443 -30.30 -14.30 -53.43
CA ASN A 443 -29.17 -13.41 -53.30
C ASN A 443 -28.26 -13.89 -52.14
N THR A 444 -27.30 -14.74 -52.47
CA THR A 444 -26.35 -15.36 -51.51
C THR A 444 -25.39 -14.37 -50.88
N ASP A 445 -24.99 -13.31 -51.59
CA ASP A 445 -24.02 -12.35 -51.01
C ASP A 445 -24.70 -11.48 -49.94
N GLU A 446 -25.90 -11.00 -50.21
CA GLU A 446 -26.69 -10.25 -49.23
C GLU A 446 -27.07 -11.11 -48.06
N TYR A 447 -27.42 -12.39 -48.27
CA TYR A 447 -27.67 -13.35 -47.20
C TYR A 447 -26.48 -13.48 -46.26
N LYS A 448 -25.28 -13.72 -46.81
CA LYS A 448 -24.04 -13.85 -46.02
C LYS A 448 -23.76 -12.58 -45.21
N LYS A 449 -23.88 -11.41 -45.87
CA LYS A 449 -23.67 -10.11 -45.22
C LYS A 449 -24.62 -9.89 -44.05
N GLN A 450 -25.91 -10.14 -44.26
CA GLN A 450 -26.91 -9.96 -43.21
C GLN A 450 -26.75 -10.98 -42.07
N MET A 451 -26.40 -12.24 -42.35
CA MET A 451 -26.10 -13.24 -41.35
C MET A 451 -24.86 -12.88 -40.56
N GLN A 452 -23.81 -12.33 -41.19
CA GLN A 452 -22.63 -11.85 -40.48
C GLN A 452 -22.99 -10.70 -39.52
N MET A 453 -23.78 -9.72 -39.96
CA MET A 453 -24.27 -8.64 -39.11
C MET A 453 -25.11 -9.17 -37.93
N ALA A 454 -25.91 -10.18 -38.14
CA ALA A 454 -26.71 -10.82 -37.09
C ALA A 454 -25.80 -11.49 -36.04
N ILE A 455 -24.79 -12.24 -36.50
CA ILE A 455 -23.80 -12.91 -35.64
C ILE A 455 -22.93 -11.88 -34.87
N GLU A 456 -22.48 -10.84 -35.54
CA GLU A 456 -21.71 -9.77 -34.88
C GLU A 456 -22.52 -9.04 -33.80
N SER A 457 -23.84 -8.88 -34.02
CA SER A 457 -24.72 -8.23 -33.04
C SER A 457 -25.08 -9.14 -31.88
N TRP A 458 -25.45 -10.40 -32.13
CA TRP A 458 -25.81 -11.38 -31.13
C TRP A 458 -25.40 -12.80 -31.57
N PRO A 459 -24.16 -13.24 -31.25
CA PRO A 459 -23.63 -14.56 -31.68
C PRO A 459 -24.46 -15.75 -31.23
N LEU A 460 -25.07 -15.63 -30.05
CA LEU A 460 -25.87 -16.71 -29.44
C LEU A 460 -27.38 -16.61 -29.73
N ASN A 461 -27.78 -15.87 -30.78
CA ASN A 461 -29.16 -15.78 -31.16
C ASN A 461 -29.68 -17.16 -31.65
N PRO A 462 -30.70 -17.75 -31.02
CA PRO A 462 -31.17 -19.07 -31.37
C PRO A 462 -31.71 -19.17 -32.82
N GLN A 463 -32.19 -18.07 -33.39
CA GLN A 463 -32.70 -18.04 -34.76
C GLN A 463 -31.59 -18.17 -35.82
N ILE A 464 -30.30 -17.91 -35.48
CA ILE A 464 -29.19 -18.06 -36.41
C ILE A 464 -29.06 -19.49 -36.90
N LYS A 465 -29.17 -20.47 -36.00
CA LYS A 465 -29.07 -21.88 -36.34
C LYS A 465 -30.24 -22.30 -37.27
N GLU A 466 -31.46 -21.92 -36.89
CA GLU A 466 -32.66 -22.22 -37.68
C GLU A 466 -32.55 -21.66 -39.12
N GLN A 467 -32.03 -20.45 -39.30
CA GLN A 467 -31.85 -19.83 -40.60
C GLN A 467 -30.74 -20.48 -41.43
N ASN A 468 -29.65 -20.90 -40.81
CA ASN A 468 -28.60 -21.64 -41.50
C ASN A 468 -29.09 -23.02 -41.97
N ASP A 469 -29.85 -23.74 -41.13
CA ASP A 469 -30.44 -25.03 -41.49
C ASP A 469 -31.45 -24.88 -42.63
N LEU A 470 -32.26 -23.82 -42.59
CA LEU A 470 -33.22 -23.52 -43.66
C LEU A 470 -32.53 -23.17 -44.98
N PHE A 471 -31.48 -22.36 -44.93
CA PHE A 471 -30.71 -21.97 -46.12
C PHE A 471 -30.00 -23.18 -46.76
N ALA A 472 -29.46 -24.07 -45.94
CA ALA A 472 -28.84 -25.30 -46.42
C ALA A 472 -29.89 -26.20 -47.11
N SER A 473 -31.09 -26.32 -46.55
CA SER A 473 -32.18 -27.11 -47.18
C SER A 473 -32.65 -26.52 -48.49
N ILE A 474 -32.75 -25.18 -48.61
CA ILE A 474 -33.10 -24.49 -49.88
C ILE A 474 -31.99 -24.68 -50.92
N ALA A 475 -30.73 -24.62 -50.50
CA ALA A 475 -29.59 -24.86 -51.41
C ALA A 475 -29.55 -26.27 -51.93
N ASP A 476 -29.82 -27.27 -51.05
CA ASP A 476 -29.90 -28.68 -51.45
C ASP A 476 -31.05 -28.93 -52.46
N VAL A 477 -32.22 -28.35 -52.24
CA VAL A 477 -33.35 -28.42 -53.17
C VAL A 477 -32.99 -27.80 -54.51
N GLN A 478 -32.33 -26.63 -54.51
CA GLN A 478 -31.88 -25.98 -55.77
C GLN A 478 -30.88 -26.84 -56.53
N VAL A 479 -29.89 -27.43 -55.82
CA VAL A 479 -28.90 -28.34 -56.43
C VAL A 479 -29.57 -29.57 -56.99
N THR A 480 -30.54 -30.16 -56.27
CA THR A 480 -31.28 -31.32 -56.73
C THR A 480 -32.11 -30.99 -57.96
N THR A 481 -32.80 -29.84 -57.98
CA THR A 481 -33.60 -29.39 -59.13
C THR A 481 -32.75 -29.09 -60.32
N LEU A 482 -31.56 -28.48 -60.15
CA LEU A 482 -30.60 -28.24 -61.25
C LEU A 482 -30.07 -29.58 -61.83
N ASN A 483 -29.74 -30.53 -60.97
CA ASN A 483 -29.29 -31.87 -61.39
C ASN A 483 -30.40 -32.64 -62.13
N GLU A 484 -31.63 -32.51 -61.68
CA GLU A 484 -32.78 -33.06 -62.40
C GLU A 484 -33.00 -32.41 -63.76
N LEU A 485 -32.88 -31.07 -63.79
CA LEU A 485 -32.95 -30.30 -65.03
C LEU A 485 -31.85 -30.71 -66.04
N ASP A 486 -30.61 -30.83 -65.58
CA ASP A 486 -29.49 -31.29 -66.40
C ASP A 486 -29.68 -32.71 -66.88
N THR A 487 -30.25 -33.58 -66.04
CA THR A 487 -30.58 -34.95 -66.40
C THR A 487 -31.67 -34.97 -67.47
N LEU A 488 -32.74 -34.20 -67.34
CA LEU A 488 -33.81 -34.05 -68.32
C LEU A 488 -33.31 -33.41 -69.63
N LEU A 489 -32.41 -32.43 -69.57
CA LEU A 489 -31.77 -31.86 -70.71
C LEU A 489 -30.90 -32.86 -71.47
N SER A 490 -30.11 -33.67 -70.76
CA SER A 490 -29.27 -34.71 -71.34
C SER A 490 -30.10 -35.84 -72.00
N GLN A 491 -31.25 -36.08 -71.46
CA GLN A 491 -32.24 -37.08 -72.01
C GLN A 491 -33.12 -36.54 -73.17
N GLY A 492 -32.97 -35.20 -73.47
CA GLY A 492 -33.73 -34.55 -74.53
C GLY A 492 -35.26 -34.45 -74.27
N ASN A 493 -35.66 -34.58 -73.03
CA ASN A 493 -37.06 -34.60 -72.62
C ASN A 493 -37.64 -33.18 -72.43
N LYS A 494 -37.81 -32.46 -73.56
CA LYS A 494 -38.32 -31.10 -73.59
C LYS A 494 -39.68 -30.85 -72.98
N ARG A 495 -40.53 -31.92 -72.90
CA ARG A 495 -41.86 -31.80 -72.31
C ARG A 495 -41.91 -31.74 -70.83
N GLU A 496 -41.00 -32.41 -70.12
CA GLU A 496 -40.91 -32.41 -68.69
C GLU A 496 -40.15 -31.15 -68.16
N ILE A 497 -39.28 -30.55 -69.00
CA ILE A 497 -38.58 -29.31 -68.68
C ILE A 497 -39.52 -28.07 -68.70
N MET A 498 -40.62 -28.15 -69.49
CA MET A 498 -41.62 -27.08 -69.63
C MET A 498 -42.80 -27.21 -68.66
N LYS A 499 -42.85 -28.22 -67.82
CA LYS A 499 -43.77 -28.33 -66.71
C LYS A 499 -43.22 -27.78 -65.44
#